data_bc133e1a67dcf39f85ce0b01ef775b30
#
_entry.id   bc133e1a67dcf39f85ce0b01ef775b30
#
_cell.length_a   1.000
_cell.length_b   1.000
_cell.length_c   1.000
_cell.angle_alpha   90.00
_cell.angle_beta   90.00
_cell.angle_gamma   90.00
#
_symmetry.space_group_name_H-M   'P 1'
#
loop_
_entity.id
_entity.type
_entity.pdbx_description
1 polymer ?
#
loop_
_entity_poly.entity_id
_entity_poly.type
_entity_poly.pdbx_seq_one_letter_code
_entity_poly.pdbx_strand_id
1 'polypeptide(L)'
;MKEIKGINRAVSLLLVLMMATCSFAKDNKDSKDNVVNLRGSIMDSQCAFNVHSDTHSHDWMTKRGIQGASDENSCTQHCVKDMGGSYVLVVNKEVYKLDDQIMPEQFAGKKVKVNATLDPKTHMLHVFSMEADK
;
A
#
# COMPACT_ATOMS: atom_id res chain seq x y z
N MET A 1 4.00 -61.23 -47.28
CA MET A 1 4.53 -60.62 -46.01
C MET A 1 5.82 -59.88 -46.33
N LYS A 2 5.75 -58.57 -46.40
CA LYS A 2 6.94 -57.71 -46.55
C LYS A 2 6.89 -56.67 -45.44
N GLU A 3 7.93 -56.67 -44.66
CA GLU A 3 8.10 -55.80 -43.51
C GLU A 3 8.23 -54.33 -43.96
N ILE A 4 7.50 -53.46 -43.28
CA ILE A 4 7.67 -52.01 -43.35
C ILE A 4 8.46 -51.62 -42.08
N LYS A 5 9.78 -51.75 -42.15
CA LYS A 5 10.72 -51.17 -41.20
C LYS A 5 11.22 -49.86 -41.79
N GLY A 6 10.96 -48.76 -41.18
CA GLY A 6 11.76 -47.57 -41.45
C GLY A 6 11.16 -46.19 -41.36
N ILE A 7 9.96 -45.99 -40.77
CA ILE A 7 9.36 -44.64 -40.76
C ILE A 7 9.30 -44.01 -39.33
N ASN A 8 9.62 -44.73 -38.27
CA ASN A 8 9.37 -44.23 -36.92
C ASN A 8 10.55 -43.52 -36.22
N ARG A 9 11.68 -43.29 -36.90
CA ARG A 9 12.83 -42.63 -36.25
C ARG A 9 12.99 -41.15 -36.64
N ALA A 10 12.40 -40.68 -37.75
CA ALA A 10 12.52 -39.30 -38.19
C ALA A 10 11.43 -38.36 -37.62
N VAL A 11 10.28 -38.92 -37.22
CA VAL A 11 9.17 -38.11 -36.66
C VAL A 11 9.34 -37.81 -35.19
N SER A 12 10.11 -38.67 -34.44
CA SER A 12 10.33 -38.49 -33.00
C SER A 12 11.35 -37.40 -32.66
N LEU A 13 12.19 -36.97 -33.59
CA LEU A 13 13.23 -35.97 -33.34
C LEU A 13 12.73 -34.53 -33.62
N LEU A 14 11.62 -34.36 -34.31
CA LEU A 14 11.05 -33.03 -34.62
C LEU A 14 10.09 -32.52 -33.54
N LEU A 15 9.63 -33.38 -32.61
CA LEU A 15 8.67 -32.99 -31.54
C LEU A 15 9.34 -32.52 -30.26
N VAL A 16 10.66 -32.66 -30.13
CA VAL A 16 11.42 -32.28 -28.91
C VAL A 16 11.98 -30.85 -28.98
N LEU A 17 11.96 -30.20 -30.14
CA LEU A 17 12.59 -28.89 -30.35
C LEU A 17 11.62 -27.70 -30.22
N MET A 18 10.37 -27.90 -29.80
CA MET A 18 9.37 -26.83 -29.67
C MET A 18 8.95 -26.51 -28.22
N MET A 19 9.70 -26.96 -27.24
CA MET A 19 9.43 -26.63 -25.82
C MET A 19 10.59 -25.88 -25.18
N ALA A 20 10.92 -24.71 -25.70
CA ALA A 20 11.80 -23.82 -24.96
C ALA A 20 11.75 -22.40 -25.52
N THR A 21 10.71 -21.64 -25.26
CA THR A 21 10.82 -20.19 -25.07
C THR A 21 9.55 -19.66 -24.42
N CYS A 22 9.22 -20.13 -23.20
CA CYS A 22 8.49 -19.29 -22.29
C CYS A 22 9.51 -18.36 -21.65
N SER A 23 9.91 -17.34 -22.36
CA SER A 23 10.55 -16.17 -21.74
C SER A 23 9.50 -15.50 -20.87
N PHE A 24 9.56 -15.76 -19.55
CA PHE A 24 8.96 -14.88 -18.57
C PHE A 24 9.70 -13.55 -18.68
N ALA A 25 9.18 -12.67 -19.52
CA ALA A 25 9.48 -11.26 -19.45
C ALA A 25 8.98 -10.81 -18.06
N LYS A 26 9.92 -10.73 -17.12
CA LYS A 26 9.72 -10.04 -15.86
C LYS A 26 9.61 -8.58 -16.22
N ASP A 27 8.38 -8.07 -16.31
CA ASP A 27 8.11 -6.64 -16.42
C ASP A 27 8.65 -5.97 -15.15
N ASN A 28 9.94 -5.69 -15.18
CA ASN A 28 10.58 -4.68 -14.35
C ASN A 28 10.15 -3.32 -14.92
N LYS A 29 8.87 -2.97 -14.74
CA LYS A 29 8.40 -1.62 -14.96
C LYS A 29 9.03 -0.77 -13.86
N ASP A 30 10.06 -0.07 -14.24
CA ASP A 30 10.85 0.86 -13.45
C ASP A 30 9.96 1.70 -12.52
N SER A 31 10.13 1.54 -11.21
CA SER A 31 9.42 2.28 -10.15
C SER A 31 9.74 3.80 -10.17
N LYS A 32 10.50 4.26 -11.14
CA LYS A 32 10.98 5.63 -11.23
C LYS A 32 9.93 6.63 -11.73
N ASP A 33 8.86 6.15 -12.38
CA ASP A 33 7.87 7.01 -13.02
C ASP A 33 6.74 7.48 -12.12
N ASN A 34 6.63 6.97 -10.89
CA ASN A 34 5.53 7.27 -9.96
C ASN A 34 5.99 7.95 -8.66
N VAL A 35 7.14 8.62 -8.67
CA VAL A 35 7.59 9.40 -7.50
C VAL A 35 6.68 10.60 -7.31
N VAL A 36 6.12 10.72 -6.11
CA VAL A 36 5.19 11.77 -5.72
C VAL A 36 5.69 12.52 -4.49
N ASN A 37 5.39 13.81 -4.43
CA ASN A 37 5.58 14.64 -3.25
C ASN A 37 4.19 15.11 -2.81
N LEU A 38 3.72 14.57 -1.70
CA LEU A 38 2.39 14.82 -1.18
C LEU A 38 2.43 15.61 0.12
N ARG A 39 1.41 16.45 0.33
CA ARG A 39 1.17 17.14 1.60
C ARG A 39 -0.17 16.72 2.13
N GLY A 40 -0.22 16.28 3.38
CA GLY A 40 -1.44 15.79 3.99
C GLY A 40 -1.31 15.64 5.49
N SER A 41 -2.28 14.98 6.10
CA SER A 41 -2.27 14.70 7.53
C SER A 41 -2.10 13.20 7.77
N ILE A 42 -1.32 12.84 8.77
CA ILE A 42 -1.24 11.47 9.25
C ILE A 42 -2.44 11.22 10.17
N MET A 43 -3.26 10.26 9.78
CA MET A 43 -4.44 9.82 10.52
C MET A 43 -4.41 8.31 10.73
N ASP A 44 -5.28 7.82 11.59
CA ASP A 44 -5.58 6.39 11.64
C ASP A 44 -6.59 6.01 10.53
N SER A 45 -6.50 4.77 10.09
CA SER A 45 -7.34 4.27 8.99
C SER A 45 -8.83 4.21 9.35
N GLN A 46 -9.18 4.05 10.62
CA GLN A 46 -10.57 3.95 11.04
C GLN A 46 -11.28 5.29 10.94
N CYS A 47 -10.64 6.37 11.39
CA CYS A 47 -11.15 7.73 11.21
C CYS A 47 -11.10 8.18 9.75
N ALA A 48 -10.01 7.89 9.04
CA ALA A 48 -9.83 8.30 7.65
C ALA A 48 -10.87 7.68 6.69
N PHE A 49 -11.27 6.42 6.95
CA PHE A 49 -12.32 5.73 6.18
C PHE A 49 -13.72 5.87 6.81
N ASN A 50 -13.86 6.64 7.89
CA ASN A 50 -15.12 6.84 8.61
C ASN A 50 -15.80 5.50 9.01
N VAL A 51 -15.01 4.54 9.48
CA VAL A 51 -15.48 3.19 9.83
C VAL A 51 -16.47 3.22 10.99
N HIS A 52 -16.31 4.18 11.91
CA HIS A 52 -17.09 4.27 13.13
C HIS A 52 -18.29 5.21 13.04
N SER A 53 -18.60 5.77 11.87
CA SER A 53 -19.64 6.80 11.68
C SER A 53 -19.43 8.07 12.53
N ASP A 54 -20.34 9.03 12.40
CA ASP A 54 -20.24 10.31 13.12
C ASP A 54 -20.30 10.17 14.65
N THR A 55 -20.83 9.05 15.17
CA THR A 55 -20.96 8.79 16.62
C THR A 55 -19.67 8.32 17.29
N HIS A 56 -18.63 8.03 16.50
CA HIS A 56 -17.32 7.62 17.01
C HIS A 56 -16.20 8.38 16.30
N SER A 57 -16.52 9.54 15.73
CA SER A 57 -15.53 10.44 15.15
C SER A 57 -14.60 11.00 16.23
N HIS A 58 -13.41 11.46 15.82
CA HIS A 58 -12.46 12.14 16.70
C HIS A 58 -13.12 13.23 17.54
N ASP A 59 -13.91 14.10 16.92
CA ASP A 59 -14.66 15.18 17.58
C ASP A 59 -15.62 14.67 18.67
N TRP A 60 -16.32 13.57 18.39
CA TRP A 60 -17.24 12.97 19.35
C TRP A 60 -16.52 12.37 20.55
N MET A 61 -15.41 11.68 20.34
CA MET A 61 -14.61 11.06 21.40
C MET A 61 -13.92 12.11 22.26
N THR A 62 -13.34 13.14 21.65
CA THR A 62 -12.67 14.23 22.36
C THR A 62 -13.66 15.03 23.23
N LYS A 63 -14.84 15.38 22.69
CA LYS A 63 -15.88 16.09 23.48
C LYS A 63 -16.40 15.30 24.68
N ARG A 64 -16.30 13.99 24.65
CA ARG A 64 -16.73 13.10 25.74
C ARG A 64 -15.62 12.68 26.68
N GLY A 65 -14.41 13.12 26.45
CA GLY A 65 -13.26 12.79 27.32
C GLY A 65 -12.92 11.30 27.29
N ILE A 66 -13.13 10.63 26.13
CA ILE A 66 -12.76 9.23 25.98
C ILE A 66 -11.26 9.09 26.16
N GLN A 67 -10.87 8.15 27.02
CA GLN A 67 -9.45 7.90 27.29
C GLN A 67 -8.71 7.57 25.97
N GLY A 68 -7.56 8.22 25.75
CA GLY A 68 -6.78 8.10 24.53
C GLY A 68 -7.19 9.04 23.39
N ALA A 69 -8.25 9.84 23.54
CA ALA A 69 -8.76 10.75 22.52
C ALA A 69 -8.76 12.22 22.95
N SER A 70 -7.77 12.66 23.72
CA SER A 70 -7.68 14.04 24.21
C SER A 70 -7.35 15.06 23.11
N ASP A 71 -6.66 14.66 22.06
CA ASP A 71 -6.29 15.44 20.89
C ASP A 71 -6.09 14.50 19.68
N GLU A 72 -5.87 15.09 18.50
CA GLU A 72 -5.69 14.30 17.26
C GLU A 72 -4.51 13.34 17.32
N ASN A 73 -3.42 13.72 17.97
CA ASN A 73 -2.25 12.86 18.10
C ASN A 73 -2.55 11.63 18.95
N SER A 74 -3.08 11.84 20.16
CA SER A 74 -3.40 10.75 21.07
C SER A 74 -4.51 9.86 20.54
N CYS A 75 -5.53 10.42 19.88
CA CYS A 75 -6.59 9.66 19.25
C CYS A 75 -6.04 8.78 18.12
N THR A 76 -5.25 9.34 17.21
CA THR A 76 -4.64 8.60 16.11
C THR A 76 -3.76 7.46 16.63
N GLN A 77 -2.93 7.71 17.65
CA GLN A 77 -2.08 6.67 18.24
C GLN A 77 -2.90 5.58 18.92
N HIS A 78 -3.93 5.95 19.69
CA HIS A 78 -4.80 4.98 20.35
C HIS A 78 -5.52 4.06 19.35
N CYS A 79 -6.09 4.64 18.28
CA CYS A 79 -6.75 3.85 17.24
C CYS A 79 -5.79 2.87 16.55
N VAL A 80 -4.53 3.27 16.32
CA VAL A 80 -3.54 2.37 15.70
C VAL A 80 -3.06 1.30 16.69
N LYS A 81 -2.70 1.68 17.91
CA LYS A 81 -2.06 0.77 18.89
C LYS A 81 -3.03 -0.18 19.57
N ASP A 82 -4.23 0.30 19.90
CA ASP A 82 -5.17 -0.42 20.76
C ASP A 82 -6.41 -0.92 20.01
N MET A 83 -6.75 -0.32 18.88
CA MET A 83 -7.96 -0.65 18.13
C MET A 83 -7.69 -1.32 16.77
N GLY A 84 -6.44 -1.63 16.46
CA GLY A 84 -6.08 -2.35 15.23
C GLY A 84 -6.15 -1.52 13.95
N GLY A 85 -6.11 -0.20 14.06
CA GLY A 85 -5.94 0.71 12.92
C GLY A 85 -4.53 0.67 12.34
N SER A 86 -4.33 1.41 11.27
CA SER A 86 -3.02 1.65 10.66
C SER A 86 -2.85 3.14 10.37
N TYR A 87 -1.60 3.63 10.31
CA TYR A 87 -1.33 4.98 9.85
C TYR A 87 -1.58 5.10 8.36
N VAL A 88 -2.25 6.18 7.96
CA VAL A 88 -2.53 6.54 6.57
C VAL A 88 -2.24 8.03 6.35
N LEU A 89 -1.95 8.41 5.10
CA LEU A 89 -1.84 9.79 4.69
C LEU A 89 -3.16 10.25 4.07
N VAL A 90 -3.74 11.33 4.58
CA VAL A 90 -4.96 11.93 4.02
C VAL A 90 -4.59 13.23 3.30
N VAL A 91 -4.87 13.27 2.00
CA VAL A 91 -4.60 14.42 1.11
C VAL A 91 -5.90 14.82 0.42
N ASN A 92 -6.44 16.01 0.69
CA ASN A 92 -7.66 16.49 0.05
C ASN A 92 -8.84 15.49 0.07
N LYS A 93 -9.02 14.78 1.19
CA LYS A 93 -10.01 13.70 1.39
C LYS A 93 -9.67 12.35 0.71
N GLU A 94 -8.60 12.26 -0.04
CA GLU A 94 -8.08 10.97 -0.52
C GLU A 94 -7.23 10.30 0.56
N VAL A 95 -7.39 9.00 0.70
CA VAL A 95 -6.68 8.20 1.71
C VAL A 95 -5.66 7.31 1.03
N TYR A 96 -4.40 7.49 1.39
CA TYR A 96 -3.29 6.69 0.92
C TYR A 96 -2.78 5.78 2.03
N LYS A 97 -2.65 4.50 1.74
CA LYS A 97 -2.00 3.54 2.63
C LYS A 97 -0.49 3.80 2.65
N LEU A 98 0.14 3.56 3.78
CA LEU A 98 1.59 3.67 3.94
C LEU A 98 2.17 2.26 4.14
N ASP A 99 3.24 1.94 3.44
CA ASP A 99 3.97 0.68 3.61
C ASP A 99 4.80 0.67 4.92
N ASP A 100 5.28 1.84 5.32
CA ASP A 100 5.95 2.04 6.61
C ASP A 100 4.94 2.50 7.67
N GLN A 101 4.90 1.80 8.79
CA GLN A 101 4.03 2.10 9.93
C GLN A 101 4.82 2.62 11.14
N ILE A 102 6.15 2.69 11.06
CA ILE A 102 7.03 3.18 12.13
C ILE A 102 7.28 4.68 11.97
N MET A 103 7.69 5.10 10.76
CA MET A 103 7.99 6.50 10.48
C MET A 103 6.80 7.44 10.77
N PRO A 104 5.54 7.14 10.39
CA PRO A 104 4.41 8.01 10.62
C PRO A 104 4.00 8.14 12.10
N GLU A 105 4.41 7.25 13.00
CA GLU A 105 4.02 7.30 14.41
C GLU A 105 4.35 8.64 15.07
N GLN A 106 5.52 9.20 14.82
CA GLN A 106 5.94 10.50 15.37
C GLN A 106 5.16 11.69 14.81
N PHE A 107 4.44 11.47 13.70
CA PHE A 107 3.64 12.47 13.02
C PHE A 107 2.13 12.24 13.17
N ALA A 108 1.72 11.31 14.03
CA ALA A 108 0.30 11.03 14.26
C ALA A 108 -0.49 12.33 14.54
N GLY A 109 -1.60 12.54 13.82
CA GLY A 109 -2.42 13.74 13.93
C GLY A 109 -1.81 15.03 13.37
N LYS A 110 -0.65 14.97 12.69
CA LYS A 110 0.07 16.16 12.20
C LYS A 110 0.06 16.24 10.68
N LYS A 111 0.22 17.47 10.19
CA LYS A 111 0.46 17.73 8.76
C LYS A 111 1.91 17.40 8.41
N VAL A 112 2.11 16.75 7.27
CA VAL A 112 3.41 16.30 6.79
C VAL A 112 3.59 16.53 5.30
N LYS A 113 4.85 16.58 4.89
CA LYS A 113 5.28 16.40 3.50
C LYS A 113 5.89 15.01 3.37
N VAL A 114 5.45 14.27 2.37
CA VAL A 114 5.88 12.89 2.12
C VAL A 114 6.46 12.79 0.72
N ASN A 115 7.66 12.23 0.61
CA ASN A 115 8.26 11.80 -0.65
C ASN A 115 8.13 10.27 -0.73
N ALA A 116 7.50 9.77 -1.78
CA ALA A 116 7.15 8.36 -1.91
C ALA A 116 7.01 7.93 -3.37
N THR A 117 6.95 6.63 -3.63
CA THR A 117 6.39 6.10 -4.87
C THR A 117 4.95 5.68 -4.64
N LEU A 118 4.06 6.03 -5.56
CA LEU A 118 2.64 5.63 -5.50
C LEU A 118 2.40 4.39 -6.36
N ASP A 119 1.84 3.34 -5.75
CA ASP A 119 1.19 2.27 -6.51
C ASP A 119 -0.28 2.67 -6.79
N PRO A 120 -0.62 3.00 -8.04
CA PRO A 120 -1.95 3.47 -8.39
C PRO A 120 -3.04 2.40 -8.29
N LYS A 121 -2.67 1.12 -8.25
CA LYS A 121 -3.62 0.00 -8.16
C LYS A 121 -4.10 -0.23 -6.73
N THR A 122 -3.21 -0.05 -5.76
CA THR A 122 -3.48 -0.32 -4.35
C THR A 122 -3.65 0.93 -3.51
N HIS A 123 -3.37 2.13 -4.06
CA HIS A 123 -3.26 3.40 -3.33
C HIS A 123 -2.25 3.30 -2.17
N MET A 124 -1.19 2.53 -2.37
CA MET A 124 -0.09 2.36 -1.43
C MET A 124 1.03 3.33 -1.75
N LEU A 125 1.52 4.03 -0.74
CA LEU A 125 2.74 4.83 -0.82
C LEU A 125 3.90 4.04 -0.22
N HIS A 126 4.94 3.86 -1.02
CA HIS A 126 6.24 3.38 -0.57
C HIS A 126 7.06 4.61 -0.15
N VAL A 127 7.14 4.84 1.15
CA VAL A 127 7.65 6.10 1.72
C VAL A 127 9.17 6.13 1.76
N PHE A 128 9.78 7.16 1.16
CA PHE A 128 11.22 7.40 1.26
C PHE A 128 11.57 8.35 2.41
N SER A 129 10.76 9.40 2.58
CA SER A 129 10.94 10.36 3.65
C SER A 129 9.64 11.05 4.03
N MET A 130 9.56 11.49 5.29
CA MET A 130 8.44 12.23 5.84
C MET A 130 8.98 13.33 6.75
N GLU A 131 8.43 14.53 6.64
CA GLU A 131 8.79 15.68 7.47
C GLU A 131 7.54 16.47 7.87
N ALA A 132 7.60 17.16 9.02
CA ALA A 132 6.51 18.02 9.44
C ALA A 132 6.29 19.16 8.43
N ASP A 133 5.05 19.39 8.02
CA ASP A 133 4.66 20.56 7.22
C ASP A 133 4.36 21.73 8.16
N LYS A 134 5.27 22.71 8.16
CA LYS A 134 5.21 23.92 9.01
C LYS A 134 4.40 25.01 8.35
#